data_1642bbfbfbc1ee0de55f3f64dae28ae7
#
_entry.id   1642bbfbfbc1ee0de55f3f64dae28ae7
#
_cell.length_a   1.000
_cell.length_b   1.000
_cell.length_c   1.000
_cell.angle_alpha   90.00
_cell.angle_beta   90.00
_cell.angle_gamma   90.00
#
_symmetry.space_group_name_H-M   'P 1'
#
loop_
_entity.id
_entity.type
_entity.pdbx_description
1 polymer ?
#
loop_
_entity_poly.entity_id
_entity_poly.type
_entity_poly.pdbx_seq_one_letter_code
_entity_poly.pdbx_strand_id
1 'polypeptide(L)'
;MVLSLIFFVQIEPAHPFMLMFAAWIVSLVFMLIIYSLVITLDSAGKALAVLLLVIQVSGSGGAYPLPLLPEWFQNVSPWLPATYAIDAFRSAIAGIYHGDIWRELGMLLLFTIPALIVGLILRRAMDAYHKRLKKAIKKTKVMA
;
A
#
# COMPACT_ATOMS: atom_id res chain seq x y z
N MET A 1 5.57 15.19 -6.17
CA MET A 1 5.88 14.15 -7.14
C MET A 1 5.18 14.36 -8.48
N VAL A 2 3.84 14.33 -8.60
CA VAL A 2 3.13 14.48 -9.89
C VAL A 2 3.44 15.79 -10.59
N LEU A 3 3.40 16.92 -9.89
CA LEU A 3 3.79 18.23 -10.44
C LEU A 3 5.24 18.25 -10.92
N SER A 4 6.15 17.62 -10.19
CA SER A 4 7.55 17.48 -10.57
C SER A 4 7.71 16.69 -11.88
N LEU A 5 6.95 15.62 -12.06
CA LEU A 5 6.95 14.83 -13.30
C LEU A 5 6.47 15.64 -14.50
N ILE A 6 5.43 16.43 -14.33
CA ILE A 6 4.89 17.29 -15.40
C ILE A 6 5.86 18.42 -15.75
N PHE A 7 6.41 19.13 -14.74
CA PHE A 7 7.25 20.31 -14.97
C PHE A 7 8.70 19.98 -15.33
N PHE A 8 9.31 18.96 -14.71
CA PHE A 8 10.73 18.65 -14.91
C PHE A 8 10.98 17.56 -15.95
N VAL A 9 10.11 16.55 -16.00
CA VAL A 9 10.27 15.42 -16.94
C VAL A 9 9.51 15.67 -18.25
N GLN A 10 8.69 16.76 -18.31
CA GLN A 10 7.89 17.14 -19.48
C GLN A 10 7.03 15.98 -20.01
N ILE A 11 6.51 15.16 -19.11
CA ILE A 11 5.51 14.17 -19.48
C ILE A 11 4.22 14.91 -19.77
N GLU A 12 3.70 14.77 -20.98
CA GLU A 12 2.38 15.26 -21.36
C GLU A 12 1.33 14.16 -21.10
N PRO A 13 0.74 14.08 -19.89
CA PRO A 13 -0.30 13.09 -19.63
C PRO A 13 -1.56 13.48 -20.39
N ALA A 14 -2.25 12.49 -20.95
CA ALA A 14 -3.52 12.70 -21.63
C ALA A 14 -4.56 13.38 -20.71
N HIS A 15 -4.50 13.06 -19.40
CA HIS A 15 -5.40 13.62 -18.39
C HIS A 15 -4.64 14.02 -17.11
N PRO A 16 -4.05 15.24 -17.03
CA PRO A 16 -3.24 15.68 -15.90
C PRO A 16 -4.00 15.73 -14.58
N PHE A 17 -5.27 16.16 -14.61
CA PHE A 17 -6.12 16.19 -13.40
C PHE A 17 -6.43 14.78 -12.87
N MET A 18 -6.65 13.83 -13.76
CA MET A 18 -6.89 12.44 -13.42
C MET A 18 -5.64 11.80 -12.82
N LEU A 19 -4.46 12.13 -13.34
CA LEU A 19 -3.18 11.69 -12.79
C LEU A 19 -2.99 12.22 -11.36
N MET A 20 -3.31 13.49 -11.09
CA MET A 20 -3.25 14.06 -9.74
C MET A 20 -4.23 13.38 -8.79
N PHE A 21 -5.46 13.14 -9.24
CA PHE A 21 -6.50 12.47 -8.46
C PHE A 21 -6.11 11.02 -8.14
N ALA A 22 -5.62 10.27 -9.13
CA ALA A 22 -5.10 8.92 -8.92
C ALA A 22 -3.94 8.90 -7.91
N ALA A 23 -2.98 9.82 -8.03
CA ALA A 23 -1.87 9.93 -7.09
C ALA A 23 -2.32 10.22 -5.65
N TRP A 24 -3.36 11.01 -5.48
CA TRP A 24 -3.95 11.30 -4.17
C TRP A 24 -4.55 10.05 -3.53
N ILE A 25 -5.37 9.31 -4.29
CA ILE A 25 -5.98 8.06 -3.82
C ILE A 25 -4.90 7.03 -3.51
N VAL A 26 -3.94 6.83 -4.40
CA VAL A 26 -2.81 5.90 -4.20
C VAL A 26 -2.06 6.23 -2.92
N SER A 27 -1.68 7.50 -2.73
CA SER A 27 -0.98 7.95 -1.53
C SER A 27 -1.77 7.68 -0.25
N LEU A 28 -3.07 7.95 -0.26
CA LEU A 28 -3.95 7.71 0.89
C LEU A 28 -4.06 6.22 1.22
N VAL A 29 -4.26 5.37 0.21
CA VAL A 29 -4.37 3.91 0.39
C VAL A 29 -3.08 3.33 0.97
N PHE A 30 -1.92 3.66 0.39
CA PHE A 30 -0.64 3.17 0.87
C PHE A 30 -0.32 3.68 2.28
N MET A 31 -0.63 4.95 2.58
CA MET A 31 -0.49 5.51 3.92
C MET A 31 -1.32 4.72 4.94
N LEU A 32 -2.58 4.42 4.62
CA LEU A 32 -3.45 3.65 5.51
C LEU A 32 -2.95 2.22 5.74
N ILE A 33 -2.46 1.55 4.70
CA ILE A 33 -1.90 0.20 4.80
C ILE A 33 -0.67 0.20 5.72
N ILE A 34 0.30 1.09 5.47
CA ILE A 34 1.53 1.19 6.25
C ILE A 34 1.23 1.62 7.69
N TYR A 35 0.34 2.60 7.88
CA TYR A 35 -0.07 3.07 9.20
C TYR A 35 -0.72 1.95 10.02
N SER A 36 -1.60 1.17 9.39
CA SER A 36 -2.24 0.00 10.00
C SER A 36 -1.22 -1.03 10.48
N LEU A 37 -0.22 -1.35 9.66
CA LEU A 37 0.87 -2.28 9.99
C LEU A 37 1.74 -1.76 11.15
N VAL A 38 2.17 -0.50 11.07
CA VAL A 38 3.07 0.08 12.07
C VAL A 38 2.39 0.24 13.42
N ILE A 39 1.15 0.71 13.47
CA ILE A 39 0.43 0.92 14.73
C ILE A 39 0.10 -0.40 15.43
N THR A 40 0.01 -1.47 14.66
CA THR A 40 -0.37 -2.80 15.15
C THR A 40 0.82 -3.57 15.70
N LEU A 41 1.93 -3.57 14.99
CA LEU A 41 3.09 -4.44 15.24
C LEU A 41 4.33 -3.66 15.72
N ASP A 42 4.22 -2.33 15.91
CA ASP A 42 5.31 -1.45 16.34
C ASP A 42 6.61 -1.67 15.52
N SER A 43 7.69 -2.07 16.14
CA SER A 43 8.99 -2.28 15.47
C SER A 43 8.93 -3.37 14.40
N ALA A 44 8.21 -4.47 14.64
CA ALA A 44 7.99 -5.53 13.65
C ALA A 44 7.15 -5.03 12.46
N GLY A 45 6.19 -4.13 12.71
CA GLY A 45 5.37 -3.52 11.66
C GLY A 45 6.18 -2.69 10.67
N LYS A 46 7.21 -1.99 11.14
CA LYS A 46 8.14 -1.24 10.28
C LYS A 46 8.92 -2.17 9.35
N ALA A 47 9.44 -3.29 9.87
CA ALA A 47 10.15 -4.27 9.07
C ALA A 47 9.24 -4.92 8.02
N LEU A 48 8.02 -5.30 8.42
CA LEU A 48 7.02 -5.85 7.50
C LEU A 48 6.58 -4.83 6.44
N ALA A 49 6.44 -3.56 6.79
CA ALA A 49 6.10 -2.50 5.83
C ALA A 49 7.19 -2.35 4.75
N VAL A 50 8.46 -2.43 5.14
CA VAL A 50 9.59 -2.40 4.18
C VAL A 50 9.57 -3.62 3.27
N LEU A 51 9.40 -4.83 3.82
CA LEU A 51 9.29 -6.06 3.03
C LEU A 51 8.11 -6.00 2.05
N LEU A 52 6.96 -5.56 2.51
CA LEU A 52 5.76 -5.41 1.70
C LEU A 52 6.01 -4.41 0.55
N LEU A 53 6.70 -3.30 0.84
CA LEU A 53 7.05 -2.29 -0.16
C LEU A 53 7.98 -2.87 -1.23
N VAL A 54 9.00 -3.63 -0.83
CA VAL A 54 9.92 -4.29 -1.77
C VAL A 54 9.17 -5.27 -2.68
N ILE A 55 8.29 -6.11 -2.11
CA ILE A 55 7.47 -7.05 -2.88
C ILE A 55 6.53 -6.31 -3.83
N GLN A 56 5.91 -5.23 -3.39
CA GLN A 56 5.02 -4.42 -4.22
C GLN A 56 5.75 -3.76 -5.38
N VAL A 57 6.90 -3.13 -5.15
CA VAL A 57 7.69 -2.50 -6.21
C VAL A 57 8.18 -3.53 -7.23
N SER A 58 8.64 -4.69 -6.76
CA SER A 58 9.16 -5.75 -7.63
C SER A 58 8.06 -6.49 -8.39
N GLY A 59 6.93 -6.75 -7.74
CA GLY A 59 5.86 -7.62 -8.26
C GLY A 59 4.73 -6.91 -9.00
N SER A 60 4.68 -5.58 -8.94
CA SER A 60 3.57 -4.81 -9.53
C SER A 60 3.72 -4.50 -11.02
N GLY A 61 4.83 -4.89 -11.63
CA GLY A 61 5.08 -4.58 -13.04
C GLY A 61 5.49 -3.13 -13.32
N GLY A 62 5.82 -2.35 -12.27
CA GLY A 62 6.21 -0.96 -12.43
C GLY A 62 7.64 -0.77 -12.89
N ALA A 63 8.57 -1.57 -12.37
CA ALA A 63 9.97 -1.53 -12.76
C ALA A 63 10.25 -2.37 -14.02
N TYR A 64 9.61 -3.53 -14.11
CA TYR A 64 9.74 -4.44 -15.26
C TYR A 64 8.36 -4.91 -15.72
N PRO A 65 8.12 -5.11 -17.03
CA PRO A 65 6.87 -5.69 -17.53
C PRO A 65 6.60 -7.06 -16.90
N LEU A 66 5.36 -7.29 -16.45
CA LEU A 66 4.95 -8.53 -15.78
C LEU A 66 5.36 -9.82 -16.51
N PRO A 67 5.25 -9.92 -17.87
CA PRO A 67 5.64 -11.14 -18.59
C PRO A 67 7.13 -11.49 -18.49
N LEU A 68 7.99 -10.54 -18.12
CA LEU A 68 9.44 -10.76 -17.95
C LEU A 68 9.80 -11.23 -16.53
N LEU A 69 8.85 -11.19 -15.60
CA LEU A 69 9.06 -11.63 -14.24
C LEU A 69 8.83 -13.14 -14.11
N PRO A 70 9.49 -13.81 -13.14
CA PRO A 70 9.21 -15.22 -12.83
C PRO A 70 7.72 -15.45 -12.56
N GLU A 71 7.22 -16.64 -12.88
CA GLU A 71 5.81 -17.02 -12.75
C GLU A 71 5.22 -16.74 -11.35
N TRP A 72 6.03 -16.88 -10.32
CA TRP A 72 5.61 -16.55 -8.95
C TRP A 72 5.15 -15.10 -8.81
N PHE A 73 5.91 -14.14 -9.36
CA PHE A 73 5.53 -12.73 -9.33
C PHE A 73 4.28 -12.45 -10.16
N GLN A 74 4.14 -13.10 -11.32
CA GLN A 74 2.96 -12.96 -12.16
C GLN A 74 1.69 -13.42 -11.44
N ASN A 75 1.77 -14.51 -10.68
CA ASN A 75 0.66 -15.03 -9.89
C ASN A 75 0.32 -14.17 -8.67
N VAL A 76 1.30 -13.51 -8.07
CA VAL A 76 1.10 -12.64 -6.89
C VAL A 76 0.68 -11.22 -7.28
N SER A 77 1.04 -10.75 -8.48
CA SER A 77 0.76 -9.39 -8.96
C SER A 77 -0.71 -8.96 -8.82
N PRO A 78 -1.73 -9.78 -9.14
CA PRO A 78 -3.14 -9.39 -8.97
C PRO A 78 -3.56 -9.15 -7.51
N TRP A 79 -2.77 -9.64 -6.55
CA TRP A 79 -3.00 -9.46 -5.12
C TRP A 79 -2.28 -8.24 -4.54
N LEU A 80 -1.50 -7.54 -5.36
CA LEU A 80 -0.73 -6.38 -4.94
C LEU A 80 -1.48 -5.09 -5.26
N PRO A 81 -1.78 -4.23 -4.25
CA PRO A 81 -2.39 -2.93 -4.50
C PRO A 81 -1.55 -2.02 -5.41
N ALA A 82 -0.21 -2.19 -5.42
CA ALA A 82 0.68 -1.44 -6.30
C ALA A 82 0.44 -1.72 -7.79
N THR A 83 -0.01 -2.91 -8.17
CA THR A 83 -0.37 -3.25 -9.56
C THR A 83 -1.47 -2.33 -10.07
N TYR A 84 -2.55 -2.21 -9.31
CA TYR A 84 -3.68 -1.33 -9.65
C TYR A 84 -3.30 0.14 -9.64
N ALA A 85 -2.41 0.54 -8.73
CA ALA A 85 -1.89 1.92 -8.70
C ALA A 85 -1.09 2.26 -9.96
N ILE A 86 -0.25 1.33 -10.43
CA ILE A 86 0.57 1.52 -11.63
C ILE A 86 -0.32 1.53 -12.89
N ASP A 87 -1.30 0.65 -12.96
CA ASP A 87 -2.22 0.60 -14.09
C ASP A 87 -3.12 1.84 -14.13
N ALA A 88 -3.55 2.37 -13.00
CA ALA A 88 -4.23 3.66 -12.92
C ALA A 88 -3.35 4.82 -13.42
N PHE A 89 -2.06 4.84 -13.07
CA PHE A 89 -1.13 5.85 -13.59
C PHE A 89 -0.89 5.70 -15.09
N ARG A 90 -0.73 4.47 -15.58
CA ARG A 90 -0.58 4.20 -17.02
C ARG A 90 -1.81 4.67 -17.80
N SER A 91 -3.00 4.39 -17.30
CA SER A 91 -4.26 4.85 -17.90
C SER A 91 -4.38 6.37 -17.90
N ALA A 92 -3.94 7.05 -16.83
CA ALA A 92 -3.97 8.51 -16.76
C ALA A 92 -2.94 9.18 -17.71
N ILE A 93 -1.81 8.53 -17.97
CA ILE A 93 -0.74 9.04 -18.84
C ILE A 93 -1.04 8.72 -20.32
N ALA A 94 -1.36 7.47 -20.63
CA ALA A 94 -1.53 7.00 -21.99
C ALA A 94 -2.92 7.28 -22.58
N GLY A 95 -3.89 7.62 -21.76
CA GLY A 95 -5.28 7.83 -22.12
C GLY A 95 -6.21 6.77 -21.51
N ILE A 96 -7.41 7.20 -21.13
CA ILE A 96 -8.41 6.35 -20.47
C ILE A 96 -9.11 5.52 -21.54
N TYR A 97 -8.90 4.22 -21.51
CA TYR A 97 -9.62 3.27 -22.36
C TYR A 97 -10.79 2.70 -21.57
N HIS A 98 -12.03 2.83 -22.07
CA HIS A 98 -13.26 2.20 -21.56
C HIS A 98 -13.50 2.31 -20.04
N GLY A 99 -12.99 3.37 -19.38
CA GLY A 99 -13.23 3.58 -17.94
C GLY A 99 -12.35 2.75 -17.01
N ASP A 100 -11.27 2.15 -17.50
CA ASP A 100 -10.36 1.28 -16.73
C ASP A 100 -9.81 1.97 -15.48
N ILE A 101 -9.55 3.28 -15.54
CA ILE A 101 -9.04 4.03 -14.39
C ILE A 101 -9.98 3.95 -13.16
N TRP A 102 -11.28 3.98 -13.37
CA TRP A 102 -12.25 3.87 -12.27
C TRP A 102 -12.28 2.48 -11.67
N ARG A 103 -12.10 1.46 -12.50
CA ARG A 103 -11.98 0.07 -12.07
C ARG A 103 -10.71 -0.11 -11.23
N GLU A 104 -9.57 0.40 -11.70
CA GLU A 104 -8.29 0.30 -11.00
C GLU A 104 -8.31 1.04 -9.66
N LEU A 105 -8.85 2.26 -9.63
CA LEU A 105 -9.02 3.02 -8.39
C LEU A 105 -10.02 2.34 -7.43
N GLY A 106 -11.09 1.75 -7.95
CA GLY A 106 -12.06 0.98 -7.16
C GLY A 106 -11.43 -0.26 -6.53
N MET A 107 -10.65 -1.02 -7.29
CA MET A 107 -9.89 -2.17 -6.77
C MET A 107 -8.87 -1.75 -5.72
N LEU A 108 -8.16 -0.65 -5.96
CA LEU A 108 -7.19 -0.09 -5.00
C LEU A 108 -7.87 0.27 -3.67
N LEU A 109 -9.04 0.92 -3.71
CA LEU A 109 -9.82 1.23 -2.52
C LEU A 109 -10.34 -0.03 -1.82
N LEU A 110 -10.70 -1.07 -2.58
CA LEU A 110 -11.11 -2.36 -2.02
C LEU A 110 -10.03 -2.98 -1.15
N PHE A 111 -8.74 -2.86 -1.53
CA PHE A 111 -7.61 -3.34 -0.71
C PHE A 111 -7.44 -2.59 0.61
N THR A 112 -7.97 -1.38 0.72
CA THR A 112 -7.91 -0.61 1.97
C THR A 112 -8.79 -1.24 3.05
N ILE A 113 -9.92 -1.83 2.68
CA ILE A 113 -10.88 -2.43 3.62
C ILE A 113 -10.25 -3.57 4.43
N PRO A 114 -9.70 -4.64 3.81
CA PRO A 114 -9.05 -5.71 4.56
C PRO A 114 -7.84 -5.23 5.36
N ALA A 115 -7.07 -4.28 4.83
CA ALA A 115 -5.92 -3.72 5.54
C ALA A 115 -6.35 -3.00 6.84
N LEU A 116 -7.43 -2.22 6.80
CA LEU A 116 -7.98 -1.57 8.00
C LEU A 116 -8.59 -2.57 8.98
N ILE A 117 -9.32 -3.58 8.49
CA ILE A 117 -9.93 -4.61 9.33
C ILE A 117 -8.83 -5.38 10.07
N VAL A 118 -7.82 -5.84 9.36
CA VAL A 118 -6.66 -6.55 9.95
C VAL A 118 -5.96 -5.66 10.96
N GLY A 119 -5.71 -4.39 10.63
CA GLY A 119 -5.10 -3.42 11.54
C GLY A 119 -5.90 -3.21 12.83
N LEU A 120 -7.22 -3.06 12.73
CA LEU A 120 -8.09 -2.88 13.90
C LEU A 120 -8.16 -4.13 14.78
N ILE A 121 -8.26 -5.31 14.18
CA ILE A 121 -8.31 -6.59 14.91
C ILE A 121 -6.99 -6.83 15.65
N LEU A 122 -5.87 -6.70 14.94
CA LEU A 122 -4.53 -6.89 15.51
C LEU A 122 -4.23 -5.86 16.60
N ARG A 123 -4.64 -4.61 16.43
CA ARG A 123 -4.50 -3.57 17.47
C ARG A 123 -5.17 -3.97 18.78
N ARG A 124 -6.40 -4.47 18.73
CA ARG A 124 -7.10 -4.95 19.93
C ARG A 124 -6.37 -6.10 20.60
N ALA A 125 -5.84 -7.03 19.83
CA ALA A 125 -5.06 -8.17 20.34
C ALA A 125 -3.74 -7.69 21.00
N MET A 126 -3.03 -6.75 20.37
CA MET A 126 -1.77 -6.20 20.89
C MET A 126 -1.99 -5.34 22.14
N ASP A 127 -3.05 -4.54 22.22
CA ASP A 127 -3.39 -3.78 23.41
C ASP A 127 -3.67 -4.71 24.61
N ALA A 128 -4.34 -5.83 24.38
CA ALA A 128 -4.58 -6.84 25.41
C ALA A 128 -3.27 -7.50 25.86
N TYR A 129 -2.35 -7.79 24.94
CA TYR A 129 -1.03 -8.37 25.24
C TYR A 129 -0.15 -7.39 26.02
N HIS A 130 -0.06 -6.12 25.60
CA HIS A 130 0.70 -5.08 26.31
C HIS A 130 0.17 -4.82 27.71
N LYS A 131 -1.15 -4.85 27.92
CA LYS A 131 -1.77 -4.73 29.26
C LYS A 131 -1.38 -5.91 30.16
N ARG A 132 -1.32 -7.13 29.62
CA ARG A 132 -0.86 -8.33 30.36
C ARG A 132 0.61 -8.24 30.73
N LEU A 133 1.48 -7.84 29.79
CA LEU A 133 2.90 -7.65 30.03
C LEU A 133 3.17 -6.58 31.10
N LYS A 134 2.52 -5.42 31.00
CA LYS A 134 2.65 -4.33 32.00
C LYS A 134 2.22 -4.80 33.37
N LYS A 135 1.14 -5.62 33.48
CA LYS A 135 0.70 -6.21 34.76
C LYS A 135 1.73 -7.19 35.31
N ALA A 136 2.36 -8.02 34.46
CA ALA A 136 3.39 -8.99 34.89
C ALA A 136 4.65 -8.26 35.40
N ILE A 137 5.13 -7.25 34.66
CA ILE A 137 6.31 -6.45 35.05
C ILE A 137 6.06 -5.69 36.37
N LYS A 138 4.84 -5.15 36.54
CA LYS A 138 4.48 -4.47 37.80
C LYS A 138 4.44 -5.41 39.00
N LYS A 139 4.01 -6.65 38.80
CA LYS A 139 4.04 -7.71 39.83
C LYS A 139 5.46 -8.07 40.25
N THR A 140 6.39 -8.16 39.29
CA THR A 140 7.80 -8.49 39.55
C THR A 140 8.54 -7.35 40.25
N LYS A 141 8.24 -6.09 39.93
CA LYS A 141 8.83 -4.91 40.59
C LYS A 141 8.32 -4.67 42.02
N VAL A 142 7.16 -5.21 42.37
CA VAL A 142 6.61 -5.09 43.77
C VAL A 142 7.17 -6.19 44.67
N MET A 143 7.79 -7.21 44.12
CA MET A 143 8.41 -8.32 44.85
C MET A 143 9.95 -8.16 45.03
N ALA A 144 10.52 -7.08 44.52
CA ALA A 144 11.91 -6.68 44.69
C ALA A 144 11.98 -5.43 45.59
#